data_8420002029896987155f90dca7dad24a
#
_entry.id   8420002029896987155f90dca7dad24a
#
_cell.length_a   1.000
_cell.length_b   1.000
_cell.length_c   1.000
_cell.angle_alpha   90.00
_cell.angle_beta   90.00
_cell.angle_gamma   90.00
#
_symmetry.space_group_name_H-M   'P 1'
#
loop_
_entity.id
_entity.type
_entity.pdbx_description
1 polymer ?
#
loop_
_entity_poly.entity_id
_entity_poly.type
_entity_poly.pdbx_seq_one_letter_code
_entity_poly.pdbx_strand_id
1 'polypeptide(L)'
;MIKSPEGFSQNNNKKKRTILIASCSSGTLALGISAFFVYGHYYPNTPDAYVHAYTVTVAPYVAGYIKNIHIQPNQFVKKGELIYEIVPDSFQVIIDQKTSKLEASKKNLKSMHQELQKAKDDLKSKKASRWLVDLNQKRYAFLLEKDVVSLEKEQELQASTIEADADVNRATAEIRRISQKLLEQESLIDANASELGTAKINFNYAKYHAPFDGFISNKFTIRTGQYVKPGQALFQIVDNSQWWVDANYKESQIHRIRPGMKASIKLDMYPGKKFEGTVINISSGSGAYYSLLPPQNATGNWVKVPQRFPVRIKIKQSSNHPLRAGSTAHSTINTMQAVKSNSSMQKVTSPKY
;
A
#
# COMPACT_ATOMS: atom_id res chain seq x y z
N MET A 1 -4.31 60.26 -97.20
CA MET A 1 -3.57 59.12 -96.53
C MET A 1 -3.82 59.22 -95.04
N ILE A 2 -4.76 58.44 -94.56
CA ILE A 2 -5.15 58.45 -93.17
C ILE A 2 -4.74 57.07 -92.57
N LYS A 3 -3.86 57.08 -91.61
CA LYS A 3 -3.37 55.88 -90.89
C LYS A 3 -4.30 55.59 -89.70
N SER A 4 -4.94 54.45 -89.66
CA SER A 4 -5.77 53.95 -88.56
C SER A 4 -4.91 53.53 -87.39
N PRO A 5 -5.37 53.70 -86.12
CA PRO A 5 -4.69 53.22 -84.96
C PRO A 5 -5.20 51.85 -84.55
N GLU A 6 -4.51 50.77 -84.87
CA GLU A 6 -4.66 49.46 -84.21
C GLU A 6 -3.72 49.37 -83.01
N GLY A 7 -4.21 49.12 -81.84
CA GLY A 7 -3.31 48.84 -80.71
C GLY A 7 -3.85 49.00 -79.31
N PHE A 8 -5.11 48.69 -78.96
CA PHE A 8 -5.65 48.88 -77.63
C PHE A 8 -6.40 47.66 -77.00
N SER A 9 -6.35 46.47 -77.60
CA SER A 9 -7.16 45.34 -77.05
C SER A 9 -6.43 44.22 -76.38
N GLN A 10 -5.07 44.14 -76.34
CA GLN A 10 -4.36 42.97 -75.76
C GLN A 10 -3.95 43.09 -74.28
N ASN A 11 -4.00 44.26 -73.69
CA ASN A 11 -3.49 44.47 -72.31
C ASN A 11 -4.50 44.21 -71.21
N ASN A 12 -5.79 44.16 -71.51
CA ASN A 12 -6.84 43.96 -70.51
C ASN A 12 -7.00 42.46 -70.09
N ASN A 13 -6.72 41.51 -70.97
CA ASN A 13 -6.83 40.09 -70.69
C ASN A 13 -5.68 39.56 -69.84
N LYS A 14 -4.49 40.12 -69.96
CA LYS A 14 -3.33 39.79 -69.11
C LYS A 14 -3.58 40.31 -67.72
N LYS A 15 -4.06 41.49 -67.48
CA LYS A 15 -4.43 42.05 -66.17
C LYS A 15 -5.55 41.27 -65.50
N LYS A 16 -6.61 40.85 -66.21
CA LYS A 16 -7.68 40.01 -65.67
C LYS A 16 -7.19 38.61 -65.29
N ARG A 17 -6.32 37.98 -66.09
CA ARG A 17 -5.65 36.68 -65.70
C ARG A 17 -4.75 36.79 -64.47
N THR A 18 -3.95 37.84 -64.32
CA THR A 18 -3.09 38.07 -63.16
C THR A 18 -3.96 38.32 -61.91
N ILE A 19 -5.03 39.06 -61.99
CA ILE A 19 -5.97 39.27 -60.86
C ILE A 19 -6.69 38.00 -60.52
N LEU A 20 -7.11 37.16 -61.46
CA LEU A 20 -7.71 35.85 -61.21
C LEU A 20 -6.73 34.87 -60.54
N ILE A 21 -5.48 34.83 -60.98
CA ILE A 21 -4.43 33.98 -60.35
C ILE A 21 -4.10 34.49 -58.95
N ALA A 22 -4.01 35.77 -58.72
CA ALA A 22 -3.77 36.38 -57.41
C ALA A 22 -4.94 36.14 -56.44
N SER A 23 -6.20 36.21 -56.91
CA SER A 23 -7.38 35.91 -56.09
C SER A 23 -7.50 34.41 -55.75
N CYS A 24 -7.18 33.52 -56.72
CA CYS A 24 -7.12 32.09 -56.43
C CYS A 24 -5.99 31.73 -55.41
N SER A 25 -4.81 32.33 -55.53
CA SER A 25 -3.71 32.09 -54.60
C SER A 25 -4.01 32.65 -53.21
N SER A 26 -4.63 33.82 -53.09
CA SER A 26 -5.05 34.36 -51.79
C SER A 26 -6.18 33.54 -51.16
N GLY A 27 -7.12 33.01 -51.97
CA GLY A 27 -8.17 32.12 -51.50
C GLY A 27 -7.66 30.79 -50.99
N THR A 28 -6.70 30.16 -51.68
CA THR A 28 -6.05 28.93 -51.20
C THR A 28 -5.22 29.16 -49.94
N LEU A 29 -4.53 30.29 -49.82
CA LEU A 29 -3.81 30.65 -48.62
C LEU A 29 -4.75 30.87 -47.42
N ALA A 30 -5.86 31.59 -47.64
CA ALA A 30 -6.87 31.82 -46.59
C ALA A 30 -7.54 30.52 -46.13
N LEU A 31 -7.84 29.59 -47.06
CA LEU A 31 -8.35 28.26 -46.76
C LEU A 31 -7.30 27.42 -45.95
N GLY A 32 -6.04 27.48 -46.31
CA GLY A 32 -4.96 26.78 -45.58
C GLY A 32 -4.80 27.30 -44.15
N ILE A 33 -4.83 28.64 -43.98
CA ILE A 33 -4.79 29.27 -42.66
C ILE A 33 -6.02 28.89 -41.83
N SER A 34 -7.22 28.93 -42.39
CA SER A 34 -8.45 28.55 -41.73
C SER A 34 -8.42 27.07 -41.29
N ALA A 35 -7.98 26.17 -42.17
CA ALA A 35 -7.84 24.75 -41.86
C ALA A 35 -6.81 24.51 -40.72
N PHE A 36 -5.71 25.26 -40.70
CA PHE A 36 -4.71 25.18 -39.63
C PHE A 36 -5.30 25.62 -38.28
N PHE A 37 -6.07 26.70 -38.23
CA PHE A 37 -6.73 27.16 -37.01
C PHE A 37 -7.81 26.16 -36.53
N VAL A 38 -8.61 25.62 -37.44
CA VAL A 38 -9.63 24.61 -37.17
C VAL A 38 -8.95 23.32 -36.63
N TYR A 39 -7.89 22.88 -37.29
CA TYR A 39 -7.13 21.72 -36.81
C TYR A 39 -6.58 21.92 -35.38
N GLY A 40 -5.91 23.05 -35.12
CA GLY A 40 -5.41 23.40 -33.80
C GLY A 40 -6.51 23.53 -32.73
N HIS A 41 -7.72 23.89 -33.13
CA HIS A 41 -8.88 23.97 -32.26
C HIS A 41 -9.36 22.59 -31.80
N TYR A 42 -9.43 21.59 -32.68
CA TYR A 42 -9.92 20.24 -32.36
C TYR A 42 -8.82 19.27 -31.89
N TYR A 43 -7.56 19.60 -32.15
CA TYR A 43 -6.40 18.79 -31.77
C TYR A 43 -5.44 19.58 -30.90
N PRO A 44 -5.81 19.92 -29.64
CA PRO A 44 -4.88 20.59 -28.73
C PRO A 44 -3.63 19.72 -28.55
N ASN A 45 -2.48 20.38 -28.66
CA ASN A 45 -1.19 19.71 -28.50
C ASN A 45 -0.29 20.45 -27.51
N THR A 46 0.65 19.71 -26.92
CA THR A 46 1.70 20.25 -26.06
C THR A 46 2.97 19.43 -26.21
N PRO A 47 4.14 20.09 -26.34
CA PRO A 47 5.44 19.44 -26.24
C PRO A 47 5.93 19.28 -24.79
N ASP A 48 5.21 19.88 -23.84
CA ASP A 48 5.54 19.88 -22.42
C ASP A 48 4.80 18.71 -21.74
N ALA A 49 5.36 17.52 -21.90
CA ALA A 49 4.79 16.29 -21.36
C ALA A 49 5.89 15.32 -20.92
N TYR A 50 5.67 14.61 -19.83
CA TYR A 50 6.64 13.71 -19.22
C TYR A 50 6.03 12.36 -18.90
N VAL A 51 6.82 11.30 -19.14
CA VAL A 51 6.45 9.92 -18.81
C VAL A 51 6.66 9.67 -17.34
N HIS A 52 5.68 9.09 -16.70
CA HIS A 52 5.71 8.70 -15.28
C HIS A 52 5.29 7.25 -15.09
N ALA A 53 5.79 6.66 -14.01
CA ALA A 53 5.34 5.38 -13.47
C ALA A 53 5.33 5.47 -11.94
N TYR A 54 4.61 4.56 -11.28
CA TYR A 54 4.70 4.46 -9.83
C TYR A 54 6.11 4.02 -9.42
N THR A 55 6.61 4.65 -8.38
CA THR A 55 7.94 4.38 -7.86
C THR A 55 7.85 4.14 -6.36
N VAL A 56 8.39 3.02 -5.89
CA VAL A 56 8.45 2.69 -4.47
C VAL A 56 9.89 2.76 -4.00
N THR A 57 10.11 3.52 -2.93
CA THR A 57 11.41 3.56 -2.27
C THR A 57 11.55 2.33 -1.38
N VAL A 58 12.58 1.54 -1.63
CA VAL A 58 12.93 0.36 -0.84
C VAL A 58 13.68 0.80 0.41
N ALA A 59 13.16 0.38 1.55
CA ALA A 59 13.77 0.59 2.86
C ALA A 59 13.67 -0.70 3.67
N PRO A 60 14.68 -1.08 4.45
CA PRO A 60 14.65 -2.27 5.30
C PRO A 60 13.65 -2.11 6.44
N TYR A 61 13.03 -3.20 6.83
CA TYR A 61 12.16 -3.27 8.01
C TYR A 61 12.94 -3.54 9.30
N VAL A 62 14.12 -4.19 9.18
CA VAL A 62 14.97 -4.57 10.30
C VAL A 62 16.39 -4.04 10.11
N ALA A 63 17.10 -3.78 11.22
CA ALA A 63 18.49 -3.35 11.20
C ALA A 63 19.42 -4.55 11.05
N GLY A 64 20.55 -4.34 10.37
CA GLY A 64 21.60 -5.35 10.25
C GLY A 64 22.57 -5.09 9.13
N TYR A 65 23.53 -5.99 8.96
CA TYR A 65 24.51 -5.92 7.86
C TYR A 65 23.96 -6.64 6.62
N ILE A 66 24.12 -6.03 5.45
CA ILE A 66 23.78 -6.66 4.19
C ILE A 66 24.74 -7.84 3.94
N LYS A 67 24.17 -9.04 3.82
CA LYS A 67 24.92 -10.28 3.52
C LYS A 67 25.17 -10.43 2.04
N ASN A 68 24.10 -10.40 1.25
CA ASN A 68 24.12 -10.57 -0.19
C ASN A 68 23.17 -9.60 -0.89
N ILE A 69 23.52 -9.23 -2.11
CA ILE A 69 22.69 -8.44 -3.02
C ILE A 69 22.57 -9.24 -4.32
N HIS A 70 21.33 -9.55 -4.73
CA HIS A 70 21.06 -10.44 -5.88
C HIS A 70 20.70 -9.70 -7.15
N ILE A 71 20.70 -8.37 -7.11
CA ILE A 71 20.25 -7.51 -8.22
C ILE A 71 21.34 -6.50 -8.60
N GLN A 72 21.18 -5.93 -9.80
CA GLN A 72 22.01 -4.87 -10.32
C GLN A 72 21.16 -3.60 -10.60
N PRO A 73 21.79 -2.39 -10.64
CA PRO A 73 21.10 -1.19 -11.10
C PRO A 73 20.52 -1.38 -12.51
N ASN A 74 19.33 -0.83 -12.74
CA ASN A 74 18.57 -0.91 -14.00
C ASN A 74 18.11 -2.33 -14.40
N GLN A 75 18.27 -3.33 -13.55
CA GLN A 75 17.76 -4.69 -13.78
C GLN A 75 16.25 -4.72 -13.64
N PHE A 76 15.60 -5.54 -14.50
CA PHE A 76 14.19 -5.91 -14.32
C PHE A 76 14.09 -7.02 -13.27
N VAL A 77 13.15 -6.88 -12.34
CA VAL A 77 12.84 -7.86 -11.30
C VAL A 77 11.38 -8.25 -11.35
N LYS A 78 11.10 -9.51 -11.06
CA LYS A 78 9.73 -10.04 -10.95
C LYS A 78 9.24 -9.93 -9.52
N LYS A 79 7.93 -9.82 -9.36
CA LYS A 79 7.28 -9.90 -8.04
C LYS A 79 7.70 -11.17 -7.30
N GLY A 80 8.12 -11.00 -6.05
CA GLY A 80 8.61 -12.10 -5.20
C GLY A 80 10.08 -12.48 -5.41
N GLU A 81 10.79 -11.87 -6.34
CA GLU A 81 12.23 -12.10 -6.54
C GLU A 81 13.03 -11.54 -5.35
N LEU A 82 14.01 -12.32 -4.86
CA LEU A 82 14.87 -11.91 -3.75
C LEU A 82 15.85 -10.82 -4.20
N ILE A 83 15.79 -9.69 -3.53
CA ILE A 83 16.58 -8.49 -3.87
C ILE A 83 17.86 -8.41 -3.05
N TYR A 84 17.74 -8.46 -1.75
CA TYR A 84 18.88 -8.49 -0.83
C TYR A 84 18.55 -9.29 0.44
N GLU A 85 19.59 -9.70 1.12
CA GLU A 85 19.52 -10.44 2.38
C GLU A 85 20.38 -9.74 3.44
N ILE A 86 19.79 -9.51 4.61
CA ILE A 86 20.49 -9.07 5.83
C ILE A 86 21.01 -10.34 6.53
N VAL A 87 22.14 -10.27 7.22
CA VAL A 87 22.73 -11.40 7.96
C VAL A 87 21.67 -12.03 8.87
N PRO A 88 21.24 -13.28 8.58
CA PRO A 88 20.09 -13.89 9.27
C PRO A 88 20.46 -14.50 10.62
N ASP A 89 21.74 -14.72 10.89
CA ASP A 89 22.21 -15.54 12.02
C ASP A 89 21.75 -14.99 13.37
N SER A 90 21.79 -13.66 13.55
CA SER A 90 21.32 -13.01 14.78
C SER A 90 19.81 -13.19 15.00
N PHE A 91 19.03 -13.17 13.94
CA PHE A 91 17.58 -13.39 14.01
C PHE A 91 17.25 -14.86 14.30
N GLN A 92 18.03 -15.80 13.76
CA GLN A 92 17.86 -17.23 14.04
C GLN A 92 18.11 -17.53 15.52
N VAL A 93 19.18 -16.98 16.11
CA VAL A 93 19.47 -17.12 17.55
C VAL A 93 18.31 -16.61 18.41
N ILE A 94 17.69 -15.49 18.02
CA ILE A 94 16.53 -14.95 18.73
C ILE A 94 15.33 -15.90 18.63
N ILE A 95 15.07 -16.48 17.45
CA ILE A 95 14.00 -17.47 17.25
C ILE A 95 14.23 -18.68 18.17
N ASP A 96 15.45 -19.22 18.20
CA ASP A 96 15.79 -20.39 19.01
C ASP A 96 15.62 -20.11 20.50
N GLN A 97 16.04 -18.92 20.96
CA GLN A 97 15.82 -18.46 22.34
C GLN A 97 14.33 -18.37 22.68
N LYS A 98 13.50 -17.74 21.81
CA LYS A 98 12.07 -17.60 22.06
C LYS A 98 11.35 -18.94 21.99
N THR A 99 11.78 -19.84 21.10
CA THR A 99 11.26 -21.21 21.01
C THR A 99 11.53 -21.98 22.31
N SER A 100 12.76 -21.93 22.83
CA SER A 100 13.12 -22.58 24.07
C SER A 100 12.33 -22.03 25.26
N LYS A 101 12.10 -20.69 25.30
CA LYS A 101 11.28 -20.05 26.34
C LYS A 101 9.82 -20.53 26.30
N LEU A 102 9.23 -20.61 25.10
CA LEU A 102 7.87 -21.12 24.91
C LEU A 102 7.74 -22.59 25.31
N GLU A 103 8.70 -23.43 24.94
CA GLU A 103 8.72 -24.85 25.34
C GLU A 103 8.85 -25.04 26.85
N ALA A 104 9.69 -24.23 27.49
CA ALA A 104 9.82 -24.26 28.97
C ALA A 104 8.49 -23.90 29.64
N SER A 105 7.79 -22.87 29.15
CA SER A 105 6.47 -22.47 29.64
C SER A 105 5.42 -23.57 29.48
N LYS A 106 5.42 -24.27 28.33
CA LYS A 106 4.53 -25.43 28.10
C LYS A 106 4.82 -26.62 29.01
N LYS A 107 6.11 -26.90 29.29
CA LYS A 107 6.50 -27.93 30.22
C LYS A 107 6.04 -27.59 31.65
N ASN A 108 6.15 -26.31 32.06
CA ASN A 108 5.65 -25.85 33.35
C ASN A 108 4.12 -26.02 33.45
N LEU A 109 3.37 -25.66 32.43
CA LEU A 109 1.91 -25.88 32.39
C LEU A 109 1.56 -27.35 32.60
N LYS A 110 2.28 -28.27 31.93
CA LYS A 110 2.10 -29.72 32.13
C LYS A 110 2.34 -30.15 33.57
N SER A 111 3.38 -29.63 34.22
CA SER A 111 3.68 -29.89 35.64
C SER A 111 2.54 -29.39 36.54
N MET A 112 2.03 -28.19 36.28
CA MET A 112 0.91 -27.61 37.05
C MET A 112 -0.39 -28.39 36.88
N HIS A 113 -0.65 -28.96 35.69
CA HIS A 113 -1.79 -29.89 35.51
C HIS A 113 -1.65 -31.16 36.38
N GLN A 114 -0.43 -31.69 36.54
CA GLN A 114 -0.20 -32.83 37.45
C GLN A 114 -0.40 -32.43 38.90
N GLU A 115 0.01 -31.22 39.29
CA GLU A 115 -0.22 -30.67 40.64
C GLU A 115 -1.73 -30.49 40.89
N LEU A 116 -2.49 -29.96 39.92
CA LEU A 116 -3.95 -29.87 40.03
C LEU A 116 -4.61 -31.25 40.20
N GLN A 117 -4.13 -32.27 39.49
CA GLN A 117 -4.67 -33.63 39.63
C GLN A 117 -4.42 -34.17 41.01
N LYS A 118 -3.21 -34.00 41.58
CA LYS A 118 -2.90 -34.39 42.97
C LYS A 118 -3.80 -33.68 43.98
N ALA A 119 -4.01 -32.38 43.81
CA ALA A 119 -4.90 -31.61 44.69
C ALA A 119 -6.38 -32.11 44.62
N LYS A 120 -6.82 -32.51 43.43
CA LYS A 120 -8.16 -33.11 43.24
C LYS A 120 -8.29 -34.46 43.93
N ASP A 121 -7.23 -35.27 43.89
CA ASP A 121 -7.21 -36.57 44.54
C ASP A 121 -7.16 -36.41 46.08
N ASP A 122 -6.41 -35.40 46.60
CA ASP A 122 -6.44 -35.04 48.04
C ASP A 122 -7.85 -34.59 48.48
N LEU A 123 -8.51 -33.69 47.73
CA LEU A 123 -9.88 -33.27 48.00
C LEU A 123 -10.83 -34.49 48.07
N LYS A 124 -10.67 -35.45 47.15
CA LYS A 124 -11.49 -36.69 47.17
C LYS A 124 -11.27 -37.49 48.45
N SER A 125 -10.02 -37.60 48.91
CA SER A 125 -9.69 -38.25 50.19
C SER A 125 -10.30 -37.52 51.38
N LYS A 126 -10.16 -36.17 51.45
CA LYS A 126 -10.76 -35.35 52.52
C LYS A 126 -12.29 -35.45 52.54
N LYS A 127 -12.95 -35.47 51.40
CA LYS A 127 -14.40 -35.70 51.31
C LYS A 127 -14.81 -37.06 51.82
N ALA A 128 -14.06 -38.12 51.55
CA ALA A 128 -14.35 -39.46 52.05
C ALA A 128 -14.19 -39.53 53.61
N SER A 129 -13.12 -38.89 54.14
CA SER A 129 -12.92 -38.77 55.59
C SER A 129 -14.05 -38.01 56.26
N ARG A 130 -14.45 -36.86 55.70
CA ARG A 130 -15.61 -36.08 56.19
C ARG A 130 -16.88 -36.88 56.19
N TRP A 131 -17.19 -37.64 55.11
CA TRP A 131 -18.36 -38.49 55.02
C TRP A 131 -18.41 -39.55 56.16
N LEU A 132 -17.25 -40.18 56.46
CA LEU A 132 -17.17 -41.16 57.55
C LEU A 132 -17.43 -40.54 58.94
N VAL A 133 -16.84 -39.35 59.17
CA VAL A 133 -17.01 -38.60 60.44
C VAL A 133 -18.50 -38.19 60.61
N ASP A 134 -19.12 -37.61 59.52
CA ASP A 134 -20.52 -37.22 59.50
C ASP A 134 -21.48 -38.43 59.78
N LEU A 135 -21.16 -39.58 59.15
CA LEU A 135 -21.94 -40.81 59.39
C LEU A 135 -21.84 -41.25 60.88
N ASN A 136 -20.66 -41.19 61.47
CA ASN A 136 -20.43 -41.53 62.89
C ASN A 136 -21.17 -40.54 63.81
N GLN A 137 -21.03 -39.23 63.57
CA GLN A 137 -21.72 -38.18 64.33
C GLN A 137 -23.24 -38.40 64.33
N LYS A 138 -23.87 -38.64 63.17
CA LYS A 138 -25.30 -38.93 63.05
C LYS A 138 -25.70 -40.19 63.83
N ARG A 139 -24.89 -41.23 63.81
CA ARG A 139 -25.13 -42.45 64.56
C ARG A 139 -25.07 -42.20 66.07
N TYR A 140 -24.07 -41.42 66.53
CA TYR A 140 -23.95 -41.13 67.95
C TYR A 140 -24.99 -40.14 68.46
N ALA A 141 -25.39 -39.15 67.67
CA ALA A 141 -26.54 -38.27 67.95
C ALA A 141 -27.82 -39.08 68.21
N PHE A 142 -28.12 -40.08 67.36
CA PHE A 142 -29.25 -40.99 67.59
C PHE A 142 -29.12 -41.83 68.86
N LEU A 143 -27.92 -42.28 69.23
CA LEU A 143 -27.70 -43.04 70.46
C LEU A 143 -27.78 -42.14 71.70
N LEU A 144 -27.45 -40.87 71.62
CA LEU A 144 -27.60 -39.89 72.69
C LEU A 144 -29.12 -39.69 73.03
N GLU A 145 -29.97 -39.58 71.99
CA GLU A 145 -31.44 -39.50 72.17
C GLU A 145 -32.00 -40.71 72.93
N LYS A 146 -31.26 -41.84 73.00
CA LYS A 146 -31.63 -43.08 73.69
C LYS A 146 -30.89 -43.29 75.03
N ASP A 147 -30.23 -42.25 75.54
CA ASP A 147 -29.41 -42.28 76.77
C ASP A 147 -28.28 -43.35 76.76
N VAL A 148 -27.78 -43.82 75.61
CA VAL A 148 -26.83 -44.92 75.50
C VAL A 148 -25.37 -44.38 75.53
N VAL A 149 -25.12 -43.07 75.19
CA VAL A 149 -23.80 -42.42 75.12
C VAL A 149 -23.79 -41.12 75.90
N SER A 150 -22.57 -40.63 76.26
CA SER A 150 -22.43 -39.37 76.97
C SER A 150 -22.50 -38.19 76.06
N LEU A 151 -22.97 -37.01 76.52
CA LEU A 151 -23.00 -35.74 75.82
C LEU A 151 -21.56 -35.32 75.40
N GLU A 152 -20.56 -35.60 76.22
CA GLU A 152 -19.16 -35.31 75.90
C GLU A 152 -18.70 -36.01 74.62
N LYS A 153 -19.14 -37.28 74.41
CA LYS A 153 -18.75 -38.02 73.19
C LYS A 153 -19.46 -37.50 71.94
N GLU A 154 -20.67 -37.03 72.07
CA GLU A 154 -21.36 -36.36 70.95
C GLU A 154 -20.68 -35.04 70.58
N GLN A 155 -20.31 -34.21 71.58
CA GLN A 155 -19.61 -32.95 71.37
C GLN A 155 -18.21 -33.15 70.71
N GLU A 156 -17.45 -34.20 71.12
CA GLU A 156 -16.19 -34.58 70.48
C GLU A 156 -16.36 -34.90 68.98
N LEU A 157 -17.40 -35.64 68.63
CA LEU A 157 -17.69 -35.99 67.25
C LEU A 157 -18.21 -34.79 66.43
N GLN A 158 -18.95 -33.90 67.07
CA GLN A 158 -19.36 -32.63 66.45
C GLN A 158 -18.15 -31.75 66.12
N ALA A 159 -17.17 -31.63 67.06
CA ALA A 159 -15.93 -30.90 66.83
C ALA A 159 -15.09 -31.55 65.70
N SER A 160 -15.04 -32.90 65.67
CA SER A 160 -14.37 -33.64 64.60
C SER A 160 -15.01 -33.43 63.22
N THR A 161 -16.37 -33.27 63.18
CA THR A 161 -17.05 -32.94 61.93
C THR A 161 -16.71 -31.53 61.41
N ILE A 162 -16.63 -30.56 62.31
CA ILE A 162 -16.22 -29.18 61.98
C ILE A 162 -14.76 -29.18 61.47
N GLU A 163 -13.88 -29.93 62.05
CA GLU A 163 -12.50 -30.10 61.60
C GLU A 163 -12.43 -30.72 60.21
N ALA A 164 -13.18 -31.77 59.92
CA ALA A 164 -13.26 -32.42 58.62
C ALA A 164 -13.83 -31.49 57.55
N ASP A 165 -14.81 -30.63 57.91
CA ASP A 165 -15.35 -29.58 56.99
C ASP A 165 -14.28 -28.53 56.68
N ALA A 166 -13.52 -28.11 57.67
CA ALA A 166 -12.40 -27.16 57.47
C ALA A 166 -11.31 -27.73 56.53
N ASP A 167 -11.05 -29.05 56.65
CA ASP A 167 -10.11 -29.76 55.77
C ASP A 167 -10.58 -29.78 54.31
N VAL A 168 -11.87 -30.10 54.07
CA VAL A 168 -12.45 -30.06 52.73
C VAL A 168 -12.39 -28.65 52.14
N ASN A 169 -12.69 -27.64 52.97
CA ASN A 169 -12.63 -26.25 52.55
C ASN A 169 -11.21 -25.83 52.18
N ARG A 170 -10.19 -26.24 52.96
CA ARG A 170 -8.76 -26.00 52.67
C ARG A 170 -8.36 -26.65 51.33
N ALA A 171 -8.66 -27.92 51.13
CA ALA A 171 -8.38 -28.63 49.88
C ALA A 171 -9.08 -28.00 48.67
N THR A 172 -10.30 -27.50 48.86
CA THR A 172 -11.06 -26.79 47.80
C THR A 172 -10.39 -25.44 47.44
N ALA A 173 -9.97 -24.69 48.46
CA ALA A 173 -9.23 -23.42 48.26
C ALA A 173 -7.90 -23.65 47.52
N GLU A 174 -7.20 -24.74 47.83
CA GLU A 174 -5.96 -25.08 47.14
C GLU A 174 -6.16 -25.40 45.66
N ILE A 175 -7.23 -26.13 45.30
CA ILE A 175 -7.60 -26.35 43.89
C ILE A 175 -7.86 -25.01 43.19
N ARG A 176 -8.61 -24.08 43.80
CA ARG A 176 -8.86 -22.75 43.22
C ARG A 176 -7.54 -22.00 43.00
N ARG A 177 -6.63 -22.01 43.97
CA ARG A 177 -5.32 -21.37 43.86
C ARG A 177 -4.50 -21.93 42.70
N ILE A 178 -4.44 -23.25 42.55
CA ILE A 178 -3.72 -23.89 41.42
C ILE A 178 -4.41 -23.57 40.09
N SER A 179 -5.74 -23.58 40.07
CA SER A 179 -6.51 -23.24 38.84
C SER A 179 -6.24 -21.80 38.39
N GLN A 180 -6.13 -20.84 39.31
CA GLN A 180 -5.77 -19.46 38.97
C GLN A 180 -4.35 -19.38 38.39
N LYS A 181 -3.40 -20.06 38.98
CA LYS A 181 -2.02 -20.15 38.48
C LYS A 181 -1.95 -20.78 37.07
N LEU A 182 -2.82 -21.75 36.78
CA LEU A 182 -2.92 -22.33 35.45
C LEU A 182 -3.35 -21.29 34.39
N LEU A 183 -4.36 -20.47 34.69
CA LEU A 183 -4.80 -19.39 33.80
C LEU A 183 -3.70 -18.35 33.57
N GLU A 184 -2.95 -18.01 34.64
CA GLU A 184 -1.78 -17.13 34.52
C GLU A 184 -0.70 -17.74 33.62
N GLN A 185 -0.42 -19.04 33.78
CA GLN A 185 0.57 -19.76 32.97
C GLN A 185 0.12 -19.89 31.50
N GLU A 186 -1.16 -20.11 31.22
CA GLU A 186 -1.71 -20.11 29.86
C GLU A 186 -1.52 -18.74 29.19
N SER A 187 -1.83 -17.65 29.91
CA SER A 187 -1.59 -16.29 29.43
C SER A 187 -0.11 -16.01 29.13
N LEU A 188 0.80 -16.56 29.96
CA LEU A 188 2.24 -16.46 29.73
C LEU A 188 2.68 -17.23 28.48
N ILE A 189 2.07 -18.38 28.20
CA ILE A 189 2.33 -19.16 26.97
C ILE A 189 1.91 -18.36 25.76
N ASP A 190 0.75 -17.72 25.76
CA ASP A 190 0.25 -16.88 24.66
C ASP A 190 1.17 -15.67 24.42
N ALA A 191 1.65 -15.04 25.49
CA ALA A 191 2.63 -13.96 25.40
C ALA A 191 3.95 -14.44 24.77
N ASN A 192 4.49 -15.59 25.22
CA ASN A 192 5.73 -16.16 24.66
C ASN A 192 5.52 -16.62 23.20
N ALA A 193 4.35 -17.12 22.82
CA ALA A 193 4.03 -17.47 21.44
C ALA A 193 4.00 -16.23 20.55
N SER A 194 3.46 -15.12 21.04
CA SER A 194 3.46 -13.82 20.34
C SER A 194 4.87 -13.26 20.17
N GLU A 195 5.72 -13.37 21.19
CA GLU A 195 7.14 -12.98 21.09
C GLU A 195 7.88 -13.81 20.03
N LEU A 196 7.65 -15.13 19.98
CA LEU A 196 8.19 -15.99 18.94
C LEU A 196 7.66 -15.61 17.54
N GLY A 197 6.38 -15.29 17.44
CA GLY A 197 5.76 -14.78 16.20
C GLY A 197 6.47 -13.54 15.67
N THR A 198 6.73 -12.57 16.55
CA THR A 198 7.46 -11.34 16.22
C THR A 198 8.90 -11.63 15.75
N ALA A 199 9.59 -12.53 16.42
CA ALA A 199 10.94 -12.93 16.03
C ALA A 199 10.97 -13.57 14.63
N LYS A 200 9.99 -14.41 14.29
CA LYS A 200 9.84 -15.01 12.96
C LYS A 200 9.54 -13.98 11.89
N ILE A 201 8.69 -13.00 12.17
CA ILE A 201 8.40 -11.88 11.25
C ILE A 201 9.68 -11.10 10.96
N ASN A 202 10.47 -10.75 12.00
CA ASN A 202 11.72 -10.03 11.82
C ASN A 202 12.76 -10.84 11.00
N PHE A 203 12.82 -12.14 11.19
CA PHE A 203 13.64 -13.03 10.38
C PHE A 203 13.22 -13.02 8.91
N ASN A 204 11.92 -13.05 8.63
CA ASN A 204 11.41 -12.95 7.26
C ASN A 204 11.74 -11.59 6.64
N TYR A 205 11.69 -10.51 7.42
CA TYR A 205 12.07 -9.17 6.97
C TYR A 205 13.56 -8.99 6.71
N ALA A 206 14.41 -9.93 7.17
CA ALA A 206 15.81 -9.95 6.79
C ALA A 206 16.03 -10.29 5.31
N LYS A 207 15.02 -10.85 4.62
CA LYS A 207 15.02 -11.11 3.18
C LYS A 207 14.01 -10.20 2.50
N TYR A 208 14.50 -9.27 1.68
CA TYR A 208 13.62 -8.37 0.95
C TYR A 208 13.31 -8.90 -0.44
N HIS A 209 12.03 -9.01 -0.74
CA HIS A 209 11.53 -9.47 -2.03
C HIS A 209 10.82 -8.34 -2.76
N ALA A 210 10.90 -8.35 -4.12
CA ALA A 210 10.21 -7.37 -4.95
C ALA A 210 8.68 -7.41 -4.72
N PRO A 211 8.03 -6.27 -4.42
CA PRO A 211 6.59 -6.23 -4.18
C PRO A 211 5.76 -6.35 -5.46
N PHE A 212 6.34 -6.02 -6.61
CA PHE A 212 5.73 -6.04 -7.95
C PHE A 212 6.81 -6.18 -9.03
N ASP A 213 6.37 -6.40 -10.27
CA ASP A 213 7.24 -6.43 -11.44
C ASP A 213 7.72 -5.02 -11.78
N GLY A 214 9.05 -4.81 -11.87
CA GLY A 214 9.57 -3.46 -12.09
C GLY A 214 11.06 -3.40 -12.40
N PHE A 215 11.54 -2.17 -12.58
CA PHE A 215 12.95 -1.89 -12.82
C PHE A 215 13.60 -1.27 -11.58
N ILE A 216 14.77 -1.76 -11.25
CA ILE A 216 15.60 -1.15 -10.20
C ILE A 216 16.14 0.21 -10.68
N SER A 217 16.02 1.24 -9.86
CA SER A 217 16.56 2.57 -10.14
C SER A 217 18.08 2.56 -10.21
N ASN A 218 18.63 3.49 -10.99
CA ASN A 218 20.08 3.71 -11.04
C ASN A 218 20.66 4.29 -9.73
N LYS A 219 19.84 4.93 -8.88
CA LYS A 219 20.25 5.37 -7.54
C LYS A 219 20.30 4.19 -6.60
N PHE A 220 21.40 3.45 -6.67
CA PHE A 220 21.63 2.22 -5.93
C PHE A 220 22.78 2.43 -4.95
N THR A 221 22.44 2.57 -3.66
CA THR A 221 23.40 3.00 -2.63
C THR A 221 23.85 1.86 -1.70
N ILE A 222 23.30 0.65 -1.86
CA ILE A 222 23.64 -0.47 -0.97
C ILE A 222 24.90 -1.20 -1.42
N ARG A 223 25.62 -1.73 -0.43
CA ARG A 223 26.81 -2.58 -0.61
C ARG A 223 26.77 -3.77 0.37
N THR A 224 27.30 -4.90 -0.06
CA THR A 224 27.55 -6.04 0.83
C THR A 224 28.45 -5.62 1.99
N GLY A 225 28.14 -6.02 3.21
CA GLY A 225 28.81 -5.61 4.43
C GLY A 225 28.39 -4.25 5.00
N GLN A 226 27.52 -3.52 4.32
CA GLN A 226 26.99 -2.25 4.82
C GLN A 226 25.95 -2.50 5.93
N TYR A 227 26.00 -1.71 7.00
CA TYR A 227 24.96 -1.68 8.02
C TYR A 227 23.79 -0.80 7.56
N VAL A 228 22.57 -1.30 7.69
CA VAL A 228 21.34 -0.59 7.33
C VAL A 228 20.40 -0.49 8.54
N LYS A 229 19.60 0.58 8.57
CA LYS A 229 18.62 0.85 9.64
C LYS A 229 17.19 0.78 9.08
N PRO A 230 16.18 0.43 9.89
CA PRO A 230 14.79 0.49 9.49
C PRO A 230 14.40 1.87 8.94
N GLY A 231 13.67 1.89 7.82
CA GLY A 231 13.22 3.13 7.16
C GLY A 231 14.30 3.86 6.35
N GLN A 232 15.55 3.42 6.34
CA GLN A 232 16.61 4.01 5.53
C GLN A 232 16.35 3.77 4.04
N ALA A 233 16.22 4.83 3.24
CA ALA A 233 16.06 4.71 1.80
C ALA A 233 17.32 4.12 1.15
N LEU A 234 17.21 2.99 0.46
CA LEU A 234 18.32 2.30 -0.18
C LEU A 234 18.36 2.53 -1.69
N PHE A 235 17.24 2.32 -2.36
CA PHE A 235 17.03 2.53 -3.80
C PHE A 235 15.53 2.58 -4.08
N GLN A 236 15.19 2.69 -5.37
CA GLN A 236 13.79 2.74 -5.80
C GLN A 236 13.50 1.62 -6.80
N ILE A 237 12.26 1.14 -6.80
CA ILE A 237 11.74 0.23 -7.82
C ILE A 237 10.65 0.98 -8.58
N VAL A 238 10.78 1.04 -9.91
CA VAL A 238 9.81 1.64 -10.83
C VAL A 238 8.86 0.54 -11.28
N ASP A 239 7.56 0.70 -10.98
CA ASP A 239 6.52 -0.25 -11.36
C ASP A 239 6.34 -0.28 -12.88
N ASN A 240 6.40 -1.48 -13.45
CA ASN A 240 6.24 -1.69 -14.89
C ASN A 240 4.78 -1.91 -15.33
N SER A 241 3.84 -1.99 -14.39
CA SER A 241 2.43 -2.33 -14.69
C SER A 241 1.62 -1.16 -15.23
N GLN A 242 1.94 0.06 -14.79
CA GLN A 242 1.15 1.25 -15.12
C GLN A 242 2.05 2.42 -15.49
N TRP A 243 1.84 2.90 -16.73
CA TRP A 243 2.54 4.06 -17.26
C TRP A 243 1.55 5.14 -17.67
N TRP A 244 1.92 6.39 -17.42
CA TRP A 244 1.16 7.55 -17.86
C TRP A 244 2.07 8.68 -18.30
N VAL A 245 1.48 9.63 -19.01
CA VAL A 245 2.10 10.89 -19.36
C VAL A 245 1.33 12.00 -18.68
N ASP A 246 2.00 12.83 -17.92
CA ASP A 246 1.46 14.08 -17.42
C ASP A 246 1.84 15.17 -18.44
N ALA A 247 0.83 15.63 -19.22
CA ALA A 247 0.98 16.58 -20.30
C ALA A 247 0.41 17.94 -19.88
N ASN A 248 1.24 18.98 -19.92
CA ASN A 248 0.91 20.33 -19.45
C ASN A 248 0.25 21.16 -20.55
N TYR A 249 -1.08 21.18 -20.57
CA TYR A 249 -1.88 21.96 -21.53
C TYR A 249 -2.12 23.38 -21.03
N LYS A 250 -2.19 24.34 -21.98
CA LYS A 250 -2.54 25.74 -21.66
C LYS A 250 -3.97 25.84 -21.14
N GLU A 251 -4.21 26.77 -20.24
CA GLU A 251 -5.54 27.06 -19.67
C GLU A 251 -6.62 27.19 -20.75
N SER A 252 -6.31 27.86 -21.86
CA SER A 252 -7.24 28.06 -23.01
C SER A 252 -7.62 26.77 -23.74
N GLN A 253 -6.93 25.65 -23.52
CA GLN A 253 -7.20 24.36 -24.16
C GLN A 253 -7.98 23.41 -23.26
N ILE A 254 -7.89 23.57 -21.91
CA ILE A 254 -8.45 22.66 -20.91
C ILE A 254 -9.98 22.53 -21.01
N HIS A 255 -10.70 23.62 -21.34
CA HIS A 255 -12.17 23.62 -21.42
C HIS A 255 -12.73 22.58 -22.40
N ARG A 256 -11.94 22.12 -23.38
CA ARG A 256 -12.30 21.11 -24.39
C ARG A 256 -11.89 19.70 -24.05
N ILE A 257 -10.93 19.52 -23.15
CA ILE A 257 -10.40 18.21 -22.76
C ILE A 257 -11.32 17.58 -21.71
N ARG A 258 -11.61 16.29 -21.88
CA ARG A 258 -12.43 15.52 -20.94
C ARG A 258 -11.79 14.15 -20.68
N PRO A 259 -11.94 13.58 -19.48
CA PRO A 259 -11.58 12.19 -19.22
C PRO A 259 -12.22 11.24 -20.23
N GLY A 260 -11.49 10.19 -20.63
CA GLY A 260 -11.92 9.22 -21.64
C GLY A 260 -11.54 9.57 -23.08
N MET A 261 -11.12 10.79 -23.39
CA MET A 261 -10.66 11.17 -24.73
C MET A 261 -9.38 10.44 -25.12
N LYS A 262 -9.25 10.11 -26.40
CA LYS A 262 -8.02 9.48 -26.94
C LYS A 262 -6.96 10.53 -27.19
N ALA A 263 -5.73 10.16 -26.89
CA ALA A 263 -4.54 10.96 -27.13
C ALA A 263 -3.51 10.18 -27.95
N SER A 264 -2.77 10.89 -28.78
CA SER A 264 -1.60 10.41 -29.50
C SER A 264 -0.34 10.98 -28.82
N ILE A 265 0.52 10.10 -28.32
CA ILE A 265 1.77 10.46 -27.64
C ILE A 265 2.93 10.10 -28.54
N LYS A 266 3.84 11.04 -28.75
CA LYS A 266 5.14 10.81 -29.40
C LYS A 266 6.21 10.99 -28.35
N LEU A 267 7.02 9.97 -28.13
CA LEU A 267 8.15 10.01 -27.20
C LEU A 267 9.42 10.41 -27.97
N ASP A 268 10.19 11.34 -27.44
CA ASP A 268 11.43 11.79 -28.07
C ASP A 268 12.47 10.68 -28.17
N MET A 269 12.43 9.73 -27.23
CA MET A 269 13.29 8.54 -27.26
C MET A 269 12.95 7.54 -28.37
N TYR A 270 11.77 7.65 -29.02
CA TYR A 270 11.34 6.78 -30.12
C TYR A 270 10.82 7.61 -31.31
N PRO A 271 11.73 8.26 -32.07
CA PRO A 271 11.34 9.09 -33.20
C PRO A 271 10.47 8.33 -34.21
N GLY A 272 9.39 8.97 -34.66
CA GLY A 272 8.45 8.40 -35.64
C GLY A 272 7.41 7.41 -35.09
N LYS A 273 7.52 6.98 -33.82
CA LYS A 273 6.53 6.09 -33.20
C LYS A 273 5.44 6.89 -32.48
N LYS A 274 4.19 6.44 -32.62
CA LYS A 274 3.04 7.00 -31.91
C LYS A 274 2.52 5.97 -30.92
N PHE A 275 2.33 6.38 -29.68
CA PHE A 275 1.69 5.60 -28.63
C PHE A 275 0.27 6.09 -28.43
N GLU A 276 -0.68 5.17 -28.36
CA GLU A 276 -2.05 5.49 -28.03
C GLU A 276 -2.20 5.68 -26.54
N GLY A 277 -2.88 6.76 -26.16
CA GLY A 277 -3.20 7.05 -24.78
C GLY A 277 -4.67 7.37 -24.59
N THR A 278 -5.11 7.35 -23.34
CA THR A 278 -6.46 7.77 -22.93
C THR A 278 -6.33 8.72 -21.75
N VAL A 279 -7.02 9.86 -21.85
CA VAL A 279 -7.08 10.84 -20.75
C VAL A 279 -7.78 10.22 -19.55
N ILE A 280 -7.09 10.19 -18.39
CA ILE A 280 -7.64 9.69 -17.14
C ILE A 280 -8.33 10.84 -16.38
N ASN A 281 -7.56 11.90 -16.13
CA ASN A 281 -8.00 13.05 -15.37
C ASN A 281 -7.27 14.33 -15.80
N ILE A 282 -7.78 15.45 -15.32
CA ILE A 282 -7.22 16.79 -15.48
C ILE A 282 -6.97 17.31 -14.07
N SER A 283 -5.79 17.85 -13.82
CA SER A 283 -5.47 18.43 -12.52
C SER A 283 -6.42 19.58 -12.17
N SER A 284 -6.84 19.65 -10.92
CA SER A 284 -7.66 20.74 -10.37
C SER A 284 -6.88 22.05 -10.18
N GLY A 285 -5.55 21.99 -10.16
CA GLY A 285 -4.67 23.15 -10.02
C GLY A 285 -3.61 23.20 -11.12
N SER A 286 -3.09 24.41 -11.38
CA SER A 286 -1.96 24.58 -12.30
C SER A 286 -0.65 24.04 -11.70
N GLY A 287 0.32 23.75 -12.54
CA GLY A 287 1.65 23.35 -12.09
C GLY A 287 2.33 24.41 -11.20
N ALA A 288 2.06 25.67 -11.44
CA ALA A 288 2.56 26.77 -10.62
C ALA A 288 1.93 26.82 -9.22
N TYR A 289 0.65 26.44 -9.10
CA TYR A 289 -0.05 26.37 -7.80
C TYR A 289 0.54 25.33 -6.85
N TYR A 290 0.98 24.19 -7.40
CA TYR A 290 1.60 23.10 -6.62
C TYR A 290 3.12 23.17 -6.55
N SER A 291 3.73 24.25 -7.06
CA SER A 291 5.18 24.46 -6.97
C SER A 291 5.60 24.77 -5.53
N LEU A 292 6.75 24.22 -5.12
CA LEU A 292 7.38 24.55 -3.83
C LEU A 292 7.73 26.06 -3.70
N LEU A 293 7.99 26.72 -4.84
CA LEU A 293 8.27 28.15 -4.93
C LEU A 293 7.31 28.75 -5.99
N PRO A 294 6.08 29.12 -5.61
CA PRO A 294 5.15 29.77 -6.53
C PRO A 294 5.76 31.09 -7.00
N PRO A 295 5.65 31.46 -8.29
CA PRO A 295 6.15 32.73 -8.79
C PRO A 295 5.36 33.86 -8.12
N GLN A 296 6.06 34.69 -7.35
CA GLN A 296 5.49 35.90 -6.74
C GLN A 296 5.69 37.09 -7.69
N ASN A 297 4.64 37.53 -8.34
CA ASN A 297 4.65 38.73 -9.19
C ASN A 297 4.47 40.01 -8.31
N ALA A 298 5.44 40.28 -7.43
CA ALA A 298 5.38 41.40 -6.49
C ALA A 298 5.99 42.70 -7.03
N THR A 299 6.49 42.73 -8.27
CA THR A 299 7.12 43.92 -8.88
C THR A 299 6.21 44.57 -9.89
N GLY A 300 6.17 45.91 -9.91
CA GLY A 300 5.19 46.80 -10.51
C GLY A 300 4.84 46.70 -12.01
N ASN A 301 5.34 45.73 -12.74
CA ASN A 301 4.97 45.49 -14.15
C ASN A 301 4.30 44.11 -14.24
N TRP A 302 2.97 44.07 -14.08
CA TRP A 302 2.19 42.83 -14.16
C TRP A 302 2.12 42.34 -15.59
N VAL A 303 2.59 41.11 -15.84
CA VAL A 303 2.45 40.39 -17.12
C VAL A 303 1.60 39.14 -16.91
N LYS A 304 0.51 38.98 -17.64
CA LYS A 304 -0.32 37.76 -17.60
C LYS A 304 0.46 36.57 -18.18
N VAL A 305 0.93 35.66 -17.31
CA VAL A 305 1.56 34.41 -17.71
C VAL A 305 0.47 33.33 -17.84
N PRO A 306 0.22 32.76 -19.03
CA PRO A 306 -0.74 31.68 -19.21
C PRO A 306 -0.37 30.46 -18.35
N GLN A 307 -1.29 30.03 -17.50
CA GLN A 307 -1.08 28.86 -16.65
C GLN A 307 -1.21 27.55 -17.45
N ARG A 308 -0.48 26.52 -17.01
CA ARG A 308 -0.56 25.18 -17.57
C ARG A 308 -1.14 24.21 -16.55
N PHE A 309 -2.01 23.35 -17.01
CA PHE A 309 -2.67 22.33 -16.19
C PHE A 309 -2.22 20.95 -16.65
N PRO A 310 -1.71 20.11 -15.73
CA PRO A 310 -1.35 18.73 -16.02
C PRO A 310 -2.60 17.92 -16.39
N VAL A 311 -2.55 17.25 -17.53
CA VAL A 311 -3.54 16.28 -17.99
C VAL A 311 -2.87 14.92 -17.96
N ARG A 312 -3.42 13.99 -17.17
CA ARG A 312 -2.88 12.64 -17.05
C ARG A 312 -3.46 11.74 -18.13
N ILE A 313 -2.58 11.13 -18.90
CA ILE A 313 -2.89 10.28 -20.04
C ILE A 313 -2.27 8.91 -19.80
N LYS A 314 -3.10 7.89 -19.62
CA LYS A 314 -2.65 6.49 -19.51
C LYS A 314 -2.13 6.03 -20.86
N ILE A 315 -0.94 5.45 -20.89
CA ILE A 315 -0.35 4.84 -22.08
C ILE A 315 -0.11 3.35 -21.84
N LYS A 316 -0.13 2.57 -22.92
CA LYS A 316 0.23 1.15 -22.87
C LYS A 316 1.69 0.99 -23.29
N GLN A 317 2.44 0.24 -22.50
CA GLN A 317 3.77 -0.17 -22.88
C GLN A 317 3.69 -1.20 -24.01
N SER A 318 4.64 -1.11 -24.94
CA SER A 318 4.87 -2.15 -25.95
C SER A 318 6.15 -2.90 -25.61
N SER A 319 6.16 -4.22 -25.74
CA SER A 319 7.33 -5.06 -25.48
C SER A 319 8.57 -4.64 -26.26
N ASN A 320 8.38 -4.07 -27.47
CA ASN A 320 9.46 -3.62 -28.34
C ASN A 320 9.95 -2.19 -28.03
N HIS A 321 9.25 -1.43 -27.17
CA HIS A 321 9.54 -0.04 -26.88
C HIS A 321 9.36 0.19 -25.36
N PRO A 322 10.32 -0.23 -24.52
CA PRO A 322 10.23 -0.06 -23.08
C PRO A 322 10.18 1.41 -22.70
N LEU A 323 9.22 1.79 -21.86
CA LEU A 323 9.08 3.16 -21.39
C LEU A 323 10.08 3.45 -20.28
N ARG A 324 10.48 4.72 -20.17
CA ARG A 324 11.38 5.20 -19.11
C ARG A 324 10.76 6.41 -18.42
N ALA A 325 10.68 6.36 -17.10
CA ALA A 325 10.20 7.50 -16.31
C ALA A 325 11.11 8.72 -16.51
N GLY A 326 10.51 9.90 -16.64
CA GLY A 326 11.23 11.15 -16.91
C GLY A 326 11.47 11.44 -18.39
N SER A 327 11.10 10.52 -19.31
CA SER A 327 11.22 10.80 -20.75
C SER A 327 10.27 11.90 -21.18
N THR A 328 10.76 12.78 -22.08
CA THR A 328 9.97 13.84 -22.70
C THR A 328 9.05 13.29 -23.79
N ALA A 329 7.93 13.96 -23.99
CA ALA A 329 6.91 13.54 -24.92
C ALA A 329 6.15 14.74 -25.53
N HIS A 330 5.61 14.54 -26.73
CA HIS A 330 4.63 15.40 -27.33
C HIS A 330 3.25 14.73 -27.25
N SER A 331 2.27 15.44 -26.69
CA SER A 331 0.90 14.94 -26.54
C SER A 331 -0.06 15.72 -27.43
N THR A 332 -0.93 15.00 -28.15
CA THR A 332 -2.03 15.55 -28.94
C THR A 332 -3.31 14.82 -28.57
N ILE A 333 -4.34 15.55 -28.11
CA ILE A 333 -5.64 14.98 -27.72
C ILE A 333 -6.64 15.21 -28.82
N ASN A 334 -7.44 14.20 -29.15
CA ASN A 334 -8.57 14.31 -30.09
C ASN A 334 -9.83 14.69 -29.32
N THR A 335 -10.29 15.97 -29.49
CA THR A 335 -11.47 16.49 -28.83
C THR A 335 -12.75 16.32 -29.65
N MET A 336 -12.66 15.79 -30.88
CA MET A 336 -13.85 15.51 -31.73
C MET A 336 -14.60 14.23 -31.29
N GLN A 337 -13.94 13.32 -30.59
CA GLN A 337 -14.60 12.08 -30.14
C GLN A 337 -15.51 12.39 -28.96
N ALA A 338 -16.82 12.23 -29.15
CA ALA A 338 -17.76 12.22 -28.05
C ALA A 338 -17.38 11.09 -27.07
N VAL A 339 -17.10 11.45 -25.83
CA VAL A 339 -16.89 10.48 -24.75
C VAL A 339 -18.22 9.78 -24.54
N LYS A 340 -18.31 8.47 -24.83
CA LYS A 340 -19.43 7.65 -24.35
C LYS A 340 -19.39 7.74 -22.82
N SER A 341 -20.36 8.45 -22.24
CA SER A 341 -20.47 8.57 -20.79
C SER A 341 -20.74 7.18 -20.21
N ASN A 342 -19.72 6.53 -19.68
CA ASN A 342 -19.92 5.43 -18.75
C ASN A 342 -20.47 6.05 -17.45
N SER A 343 -21.79 6.01 -17.30
CA SER A 343 -22.53 6.45 -16.11
C SER A 343 -22.38 5.51 -14.91
N SER A 344 -21.21 4.88 -14.74
CA SER A 344 -20.87 4.01 -13.62
C SER A 344 -19.68 4.53 -12.82
N MET A 345 -19.59 5.83 -12.57
CA MET A 345 -18.76 6.38 -11.52
C MET A 345 -19.63 6.66 -10.29
N GLN A 346 -19.59 5.69 -9.38
CA GLN A 346 -19.79 5.73 -7.93
C GLN A 346 -20.25 7.08 -7.36
N LYS A 347 -21.48 7.06 -6.84
CA LYS A 347 -21.89 7.92 -5.73
C LYS A 347 -20.89 7.71 -4.59
N VAL A 348 -19.98 8.63 -4.42
CA VAL A 348 -19.25 8.79 -3.18
C VAL A 348 -20.27 9.24 -2.15
N THR A 349 -20.72 8.33 -1.33
CA THR A 349 -21.48 8.62 -0.12
C THR A 349 -20.54 9.41 0.81
N SER A 350 -20.81 10.69 0.97
CA SER A 350 -20.22 11.50 2.01
C SER A 350 -20.57 10.88 3.38
N PRO A 351 -19.60 10.72 4.29
CA PRO A 351 -19.91 10.36 5.66
C PRO A 351 -20.69 11.51 6.30
N LYS A 352 -21.86 11.21 6.83
CA LYS A 352 -22.58 12.11 7.76
C LYS A 352 -21.75 12.20 9.03
N TYR A 353 -21.34 13.40 9.39
CA TYR A 353 -20.90 13.77 10.73
C TYR A 353 -22.09 13.80 11.69
#